data_aff879b8744b4102b8ef927a84dc0975
#
_entry.id   aff879b8744b4102b8ef927a84dc0975
#
_cell.length_a   1.000
_cell.length_b   1.000
_cell.length_c   1.000
_cell.angle_alpha   90.00
_cell.angle_beta   90.00
_cell.angle_gamma   90.00
#
_symmetry.space_group_name_H-M   'P 1'
#
loop_
_entity.id
_entity.type
_entity.pdbx_description
1 polymer ?
#
loop_
_entity_poly.entity_id
_entity_poly.type
_entity_poly.pdbx_seq_one_letter_code
_entity_poly.pdbx_strand_id
1 'polypeptide(L)'
;MKQVFIGALLSTCALSVSANSAFKEPSDAIEYRQAAFSMISVQIGDMGAMLKGKIPFDAEQFKQRANNAAALSKMPWEAFYAGTEKGDTSALPAVWSENDTFMKKATAFQQYADELAVAAQTGDKAVIGKAFGAWAKGCKDCHKQFKD
;
A
#
# COMPACT_ATOMS: atom_id res chain seq x y z
N MET A 1 55.69 -31.02 33.28
CA MET A 1 54.29 -31.28 32.81
C MET A 1 53.71 -29.97 32.37
N LYS A 2 53.62 -29.73 31.03
CA LYS A 2 53.04 -28.51 30.44
C LYS A 2 51.63 -28.86 29.93
N GLN A 3 50.61 -28.29 30.55
CA GLN A 3 49.25 -28.45 30.09
C GLN A 3 48.96 -27.38 29.00
N VAL A 4 48.60 -27.86 27.80
CA VAL A 4 48.17 -27.01 26.66
C VAL A 4 46.65 -26.92 26.72
N PHE A 5 46.13 -25.72 26.99
CA PHE A 5 44.68 -25.41 26.86
C PHE A 5 44.37 -25.08 25.39
N ILE A 6 43.66 -25.98 24.73
CA ILE A 6 43.13 -25.74 23.41
C ILE A 6 41.77 -25.03 23.61
N GLY A 7 41.75 -23.72 23.36
CA GLY A 7 40.54 -22.94 23.33
C GLY A 7 39.75 -23.20 22.03
N ALA A 8 38.61 -23.84 22.13
CA ALA A 8 37.67 -23.98 20.99
C ALA A 8 36.93 -22.66 20.77
N LEU A 9 37.24 -21.96 19.67
CA LEU A 9 36.44 -20.85 19.19
C LEU A 9 35.10 -21.41 18.58
N LEU A 10 34.00 -21.23 19.31
CA LEU A 10 32.65 -21.43 18.76
C LEU A 10 32.34 -20.25 17.86
N SER A 11 32.46 -20.43 16.55
CA SER A 11 31.96 -19.49 15.54
C SER A 11 30.43 -19.62 15.47
N THR A 12 29.72 -18.69 16.10
CA THR A 12 28.25 -18.58 15.94
C THR A 12 27.96 -18.02 14.58
N CYS A 13 27.63 -18.89 13.63
CA CYS A 13 27.02 -18.50 12.36
C CYS A 13 25.61 -17.93 12.65
N ALA A 14 25.47 -16.61 12.63
CA ALA A 14 24.16 -15.96 12.64
C ALA A 14 23.48 -16.32 11.34
N LEU A 15 22.57 -17.29 11.38
CA LEU A 15 21.62 -17.55 10.29
C LEU A 15 20.70 -16.33 10.20
N SER A 16 20.97 -15.47 9.24
CA SER A 16 20.02 -14.45 8.82
C SER A 16 18.78 -15.17 8.34
N VAL A 17 17.73 -15.19 9.16
CA VAL A 17 16.40 -15.60 8.74
C VAL A 17 15.94 -14.55 7.74
N SER A 18 16.17 -14.80 6.46
CA SER A 18 15.48 -14.05 5.40
C SER A 18 14.00 -14.30 5.60
N ALA A 19 13.26 -13.28 6.05
CA ALA A 19 11.81 -13.31 5.97
C ALA A 19 11.46 -13.71 4.54
N ASN A 20 10.61 -14.73 4.40
CA ASN A 20 10.25 -15.31 3.12
C ASN A 20 9.49 -14.24 2.33
N SER A 21 10.22 -13.34 1.66
CA SER A 21 9.64 -12.32 0.79
C SER A 21 9.16 -12.99 -0.48
N ALA A 22 7.94 -12.64 -0.93
CA ALA A 22 7.43 -13.04 -2.23
C ALA A 22 8.29 -12.47 -3.39
N PHE A 23 9.16 -11.50 -3.07
CA PHE A 23 10.00 -10.80 -4.03
C PHE A 23 11.44 -11.34 -4.00
N LYS A 24 12.02 -11.59 -5.18
CA LYS A 24 13.40 -12.07 -5.32
C LYS A 24 14.41 -10.96 -5.03
N GLU A 25 14.12 -9.76 -5.57
CA GLU A 25 14.97 -8.59 -5.45
C GLU A 25 14.15 -7.40 -4.90
N PRO A 26 14.79 -6.42 -4.25
CA PRO A 26 14.12 -5.20 -3.80
C PRO A 26 13.43 -4.42 -4.94
N SER A 27 13.97 -4.47 -6.16
CA SER A 27 13.36 -3.86 -7.35
C SER A 27 11.99 -4.46 -7.67
N ASP A 28 11.83 -5.79 -7.52
CA ASP A 28 10.55 -6.46 -7.78
C ASP A 28 9.46 -5.95 -6.83
N ALA A 29 9.82 -5.72 -5.57
CA ALA A 29 8.91 -5.14 -4.57
C ALA A 29 8.53 -3.70 -4.92
N ILE A 30 9.49 -2.90 -5.40
CA ILE A 30 9.24 -1.52 -5.85
C ILE A 30 8.27 -1.52 -7.03
N GLU A 31 8.52 -2.34 -8.04
CA GLU A 31 7.64 -2.47 -9.21
C GLU A 31 6.24 -2.96 -8.81
N TYR A 32 6.16 -3.94 -7.94
CA TYR A 32 4.88 -4.48 -7.44
C TYR A 32 4.02 -3.39 -6.77
N ARG A 33 4.58 -2.63 -5.81
CA ARG A 33 3.82 -1.58 -5.14
C ARG A 33 3.42 -0.44 -6.09
N GLN A 34 4.28 -0.08 -7.04
CA GLN A 34 3.97 0.92 -8.06
C GLN A 34 2.86 0.45 -8.99
N ALA A 35 2.88 -0.81 -9.42
CA ALA A 35 1.81 -1.41 -10.22
C ALA A 35 0.48 -1.43 -9.46
N ALA A 36 0.48 -1.82 -8.18
CA ALA A 36 -0.71 -1.80 -7.34
C ALA A 36 -1.31 -0.38 -7.22
N PHE A 37 -0.49 0.63 -6.94
CA PHE A 37 -0.95 2.02 -6.90
C PHE A 37 -1.40 2.55 -8.26
N SER A 38 -0.77 2.12 -9.36
CA SER A 38 -1.22 2.46 -10.72
C SER A 38 -2.61 1.91 -10.99
N MET A 39 -2.88 0.66 -10.64
CA MET A 39 -4.21 0.07 -10.77
C MET A 39 -5.25 0.78 -9.89
N ILE A 40 -4.89 1.17 -8.66
CA ILE A 40 -5.76 1.98 -7.79
C ILE A 40 -6.06 3.33 -8.44
N SER A 41 -5.09 3.97 -9.08
CA SER A 41 -5.28 5.28 -9.71
C SER A 41 -6.28 5.26 -10.87
N VAL A 42 -6.37 4.14 -11.60
CA VAL A 42 -7.39 3.94 -12.63
C VAL A 42 -8.79 3.90 -12.00
N GLN A 43 -8.94 3.18 -10.87
CA GLN A 43 -10.25 3.09 -10.20
C GLN A 43 -10.71 4.47 -9.69
N ILE A 44 -9.81 5.22 -9.03
CA ILE A 44 -10.16 6.56 -8.50
C ILE A 44 -10.45 7.56 -9.62
N GLY A 45 -9.70 7.47 -10.74
CA GLY A 45 -9.89 8.33 -11.90
C GLY A 45 -11.28 8.17 -12.53
N ASP A 46 -11.69 6.91 -12.77
CA ASP A 46 -12.97 6.56 -13.39
C ASP A 46 -14.15 6.93 -12.46
N MET A 47 -14.11 6.51 -11.20
CA MET A 47 -15.12 6.87 -10.19
C MET A 47 -15.23 8.39 -10.00
N GLY A 48 -14.10 9.09 -9.96
CA GLY A 48 -14.07 10.54 -9.84
C GLY A 48 -14.65 11.25 -11.07
N ALA A 49 -14.48 10.70 -12.28
CA ALA A 49 -15.07 11.22 -13.50
C ALA A 49 -16.61 11.10 -13.49
N MET A 50 -17.13 9.94 -13.03
CA MET A 50 -18.57 9.71 -12.86
C MET A 50 -19.20 10.68 -11.85
N LEU A 51 -18.57 10.84 -10.67
CA LEU A 51 -19.09 11.73 -9.62
C LEU A 51 -19.09 13.21 -10.02
N LYS A 52 -18.08 13.63 -10.81
CA LYS A 52 -17.96 15.01 -11.32
C LYS A 52 -18.82 15.27 -12.57
N GLY A 53 -19.53 14.25 -13.08
CA GLY A 53 -20.33 14.37 -14.30
C GLY A 53 -19.53 14.54 -15.59
N LYS A 54 -18.23 14.16 -15.58
CA LYS A 54 -17.39 14.16 -16.79
C LYS A 54 -17.73 13.01 -17.73
N ILE A 55 -18.25 11.93 -17.17
CA ILE A 55 -18.83 10.78 -17.86
C ILE A 55 -20.17 10.45 -17.19
N PRO A 56 -21.10 9.75 -17.88
CA PRO A 56 -22.35 9.30 -17.28
C PRO A 56 -22.11 8.49 -16.00
N PHE A 57 -22.96 8.71 -14.99
CA PHE A 57 -22.89 7.90 -13.75
C PHE A 57 -23.58 6.55 -14.01
N ASP A 58 -22.81 5.48 -13.91
CA ASP A 58 -23.26 4.10 -13.96
C ASP A 58 -23.02 3.46 -12.61
N ALA A 59 -24.11 3.09 -11.91
CA ALA A 59 -24.03 2.55 -10.55
C ALA A 59 -23.34 1.18 -10.50
N GLU A 60 -23.56 0.31 -11.48
CA GLU A 60 -22.94 -1.01 -11.51
C GLU A 60 -21.45 -0.93 -11.83
N GLN A 61 -21.07 -0.08 -12.78
CA GLN A 61 -19.67 0.19 -13.06
C GLN A 61 -18.96 0.81 -11.84
N PHE A 62 -19.61 1.78 -11.18
CA PHE A 62 -19.06 2.39 -9.97
C PHE A 62 -18.83 1.35 -8.88
N LYS A 63 -19.79 0.48 -8.62
CA LYS A 63 -19.70 -0.62 -7.67
C LYS A 63 -18.55 -1.58 -7.99
N GLN A 64 -18.39 -1.95 -9.27
CA GLN A 64 -17.25 -2.77 -9.69
C GLN A 64 -15.92 -2.08 -9.41
N ARG A 65 -15.80 -0.78 -9.73
CA ARG A 65 -14.60 0.02 -9.46
C ARG A 65 -14.29 0.12 -7.96
N ALA A 66 -15.29 0.33 -7.14
CA ALA A 66 -15.14 0.39 -5.68
C ALA A 66 -14.68 -0.95 -5.08
N ASN A 67 -15.23 -2.06 -5.54
CA ASN A 67 -14.79 -3.40 -5.12
C ASN A 67 -13.34 -3.68 -5.53
N ASN A 68 -12.95 -3.32 -6.76
CA ASN A 68 -11.58 -3.43 -7.22
C ASN A 68 -10.63 -2.56 -6.37
N ALA A 69 -11.04 -1.32 -6.07
CA ALA A 69 -10.26 -0.42 -5.22
C ALA A 69 -10.05 -0.99 -3.82
N ALA A 70 -11.08 -1.58 -3.20
CA ALA A 70 -11.00 -2.22 -1.89
C ALA A 70 -10.01 -3.40 -1.90
N ALA A 71 -10.06 -4.27 -2.92
CA ALA A 71 -9.14 -5.39 -3.08
C ALA A 71 -7.69 -4.91 -3.28
N LEU A 72 -7.47 -3.99 -4.22
CA LEU A 72 -6.16 -3.43 -4.55
C LEU A 72 -5.53 -2.67 -3.39
N SER A 73 -6.35 -1.99 -2.56
CA SER A 73 -5.89 -1.23 -1.40
C SER A 73 -5.20 -2.09 -0.33
N LYS A 74 -5.31 -3.40 -0.39
CA LYS A 74 -4.69 -4.34 0.56
C LYS A 74 -3.30 -4.81 0.12
N MET A 75 -2.95 -4.61 -1.14
CA MET A 75 -1.77 -5.25 -1.75
C MET A 75 -0.44 -4.55 -1.52
N PRO A 76 -0.27 -3.21 -1.66
CA PRO A 76 1.06 -2.61 -1.81
C PRO A 76 1.94 -2.64 -0.56
N TRP A 77 1.37 -2.88 0.62
CA TRP A 77 2.02 -2.61 1.91
C TRP A 77 3.12 -3.60 2.25
N GLU A 78 3.00 -4.85 1.86
CA GLU A 78 4.03 -5.89 2.05
C GLU A 78 5.34 -5.60 1.30
N ALA A 79 5.29 -4.72 0.29
CA ALA A 79 6.43 -4.32 -0.52
C ALA A 79 7.24 -3.13 0.07
N PHE A 80 6.89 -2.67 1.28
CA PHE A 80 7.62 -1.61 2.00
C PHE A 80 8.43 -2.19 3.16
N TYR A 81 9.51 -2.92 2.86
CA TYR A 81 10.43 -3.50 3.83
C TYR A 81 11.85 -2.92 3.68
N ALA A 82 12.72 -3.17 4.65
CA ALA A 82 14.11 -2.67 4.64
C ALA A 82 14.85 -3.14 3.38
N GLY A 83 15.48 -2.22 2.66
CA GLY A 83 16.15 -2.44 1.38
C GLY A 83 15.36 -1.97 0.16
N THR A 84 14.04 -1.67 0.31
CA THR A 84 13.19 -1.15 -0.77
C THR A 84 13.03 0.37 -0.76
N GLU A 85 13.83 1.05 0.04
CA GLU A 85 13.93 2.52 0.09
C GLU A 85 14.82 3.11 -1.00
N LYS A 86 15.60 2.27 -1.69
CA LYS A 86 16.55 2.65 -2.74
C LYS A 86 16.13 2.09 -4.08
N GLY A 87 16.38 2.83 -5.15
CA GLY A 87 16.03 2.45 -6.51
C GLY A 87 15.09 3.44 -7.17
N ASP A 88 14.37 2.99 -8.20
CA ASP A 88 13.40 3.81 -8.95
C ASP A 88 12.09 3.92 -8.15
N THR A 89 12.08 4.80 -7.16
CA THR A 89 10.94 4.99 -6.26
C THR A 89 10.80 6.45 -5.86
N SER A 90 9.56 6.93 -5.79
CA SER A 90 9.20 8.23 -5.22
C SER A 90 8.74 8.12 -3.74
N ALA A 91 8.92 6.97 -3.11
CA ALA A 91 8.67 6.84 -1.67
C ALA A 91 9.76 7.56 -0.88
N LEU A 92 9.36 8.46 0.01
CA LEU A 92 10.29 9.21 0.85
C LEU A 92 10.87 8.35 1.98
N PRO A 93 12.08 8.65 2.48
CA PRO A 93 12.69 7.93 3.62
C PRO A 93 11.78 7.86 4.86
N ALA A 94 10.86 8.81 5.03
CA ALA A 94 9.86 8.85 6.10
C ALA A 94 8.99 7.58 6.17
N VAL A 95 8.79 6.88 5.04
CA VAL A 95 8.06 5.59 5.01
C VAL A 95 8.68 4.59 5.99
N TRP A 96 10.01 4.54 6.08
CA TRP A 96 10.75 3.60 6.92
C TRP A 96 11.09 4.18 8.29
N SER A 97 11.44 5.48 8.37
CA SER A 97 11.78 6.14 9.65
C SER A 97 10.56 6.44 10.52
N GLU A 98 9.38 6.61 9.92
CA GLU A 98 8.09 6.86 10.59
C GLU A 98 7.09 5.73 10.31
N ASN A 99 7.58 4.47 10.27
CA ASN A 99 6.82 3.32 9.80
C ASN A 99 5.48 3.12 10.53
N ASP A 100 5.42 3.33 11.83
CA ASP A 100 4.16 3.24 12.60
C ASP A 100 3.09 4.23 12.07
N THR A 101 3.51 5.46 11.75
CA THR A 101 2.61 6.46 11.18
C THR A 101 2.19 6.11 9.77
N PHE A 102 3.13 5.61 8.97
CA PHE A 102 2.88 5.12 7.62
C PHE A 102 1.85 3.98 7.64
N MET A 103 2.05 2.96 8.48
CA MET A 103 1.16 1.81 8.58
C MET A 103 -0.23 2.17 9.13
N LYS A 104 -0.33 3.14 10.06
CA LYS A 104 -1.63 3.68 10.49
C LYS A 104 -2.41 4.32 9.34
N LYS A 105 -1.73 5.12 8.49
CA LYS A 105 -2.36 5.71 7.30
C LYS A 105 -2.72 4.64 6.26
N ALA A 106 -1.89 3.62 6.08
CA ALA A 106 -2.16 2.48 5.22
C ALA A 106 -3.43 1.73 5.65
N THR A 107 -3.57 1.45 6.95
CA THR A 107 -4.76 0.79 7.52
C THR A 107 -6.02 1.66 7.34
N ALA A 108 -5.93 2.96 7.63
CA ALA A 108 -7.06 3.88 7.43
C ALA A 108 -7.47 3.97 5.95
N PHE A 109 -6.51 3.97 5.03
CA PHE A 109 -6.78 3.97 3.59
C PHE A 109 -7.52 2.72 3.14
N GLN A 110 -7.14 1.53 3.64
CA GLN A 110 -7.83 0.27 3.38
C GLN A 110 -9.26 0.31 3.92
N GLN A 111 -9.45 0.80 5.14
CA GLN A 111 -10.77 0.95 5.74
C GLN A 111 -11.67 1.86 4.91
N TYR A 112 -11.18 3.02 4.47
CA TYR A 112 -11.96 3.92 3.61
C TYR A 112 -12.32 3.29 2.26
N ALA A 113 -11.46 2.42 1.71
CA ALA A 113 -11.77 1.68 0.49
C ALA A 113 -12.88 0.64 0.71
N ASP A 114 -12.84 -0.07 1.83
CA ASP A 114 -13.88 -1.03 2.21
C ASP A 114 -15.23 -0.29 2.46
N GLU A 115 -15.21 0.86 3.15
CA GLU A 115 -16.39 1.71 3.36
C GLU A 115 -16.97 2.24 2.03
N LEU A 116 -16.11 2.60 1.08
CA LEU A 116 -16.54 3.00 -0.26
C LEU A 116 -17.20 1.84 -1.01
N ALA A 117 -16.65 0.64 -0.93
CA ALA A 117 -17.24 -0.55 -1.53
C ALA A 117 -18.63 -0.87 -0.96
N VAL A 118 -18.81 -0.69 0.34
CA VAL A 118 -20.12 -0.83 1.01
C VAL A 118 -21.07 0.28 0.54
N ALA A 119 -20.64 1.54 0.53
CA ALA A 119 -21.44 2.67 0.08
C ALA A 119 -21.91 2.51 -1.38
N ALA A 120 -21.06 1.95 -2.24
CA ALA A 120 -21.36 1.71 -3.65
C ALA A 120 -22.52 0.71 -3.86
N GLN A 121 -22.80 -0.16 -2.89
CA GLN A 121 -23.93 -1.10 -2.97
C GLN A 121 -25.28 -0.38 -2.92
N THR A 122 -25.35 0.82 -2.36
CA THR A 122 -26.59 1.57 -2.22
C THR A 122 -27.11 2.16 -3.54
N GLY A 123 -26.23 2.37 -4.53
CA GLY A 123 -26.53 3.12 -5.73
C GLY A 123 -26.78 4.63 -5.51
N ASP A 124 -26.83 5.09 -4.24
CA ASP A 124 -27.08 6.50 -3.88
C ASP A 124 -25.82 7.34 -4.10
N LYS A 125 -25.89 8.22 -5.09
CA LYS A 125 -24.76 9.09 -5.46
C LYS A 125 -24.28 9.99 -4.32
N ALA A 126 -25.15 10.42 -3.40
CA ALA A 126 -24.76 11.27 -2.28
C ALA A 126 -23.98 10.47 -1.21
N VAL A 127 -24.46 9.26 -0.88
CA VAL A 127 -23.77 8.33 0.03
C VAL A 127 -22.42 7.93 -0.54
N ILE A 128 -22.39 7.54 -1.80
CA ILE A 128 -21.18 7.19 -2.55
C ILE A 128 -20.18 8.34 -2.59
N GLY A 129 -20.64 9.55 -2.89
CA GLY A 129 -19.79 10.74 -3.00
C GLY A 129 -19.08 11.08 -1.69
N LYS A 130 -19.76 10.91 -0.55
CA LYS A 130 -19.17 11.11 0.79
C LYS A 130 -18.05 10.10 1.06
N ALA A 131 -18.31 8.81 0.82
CA ALA A 131 -17.33 7.74 1.04
C ALA A 131 -16.13 7.88 0.10
N PHE A 132 -16.38 8.19 -1.18
CA PHE A 132 -15.32 8.46 -2.16
C PHE A 132 -14.43 9.65 -1.74
N GLY A 133 -15.02 10.72 -1.23
CA GLY A 133 -14.30 11.89 -0.73
C GLY A 133 -13.37 11.55 0.43
N ALA A 134 -13.79 10.69 1.37
CA ALA A 134 -12.98 10.23 2.48
C ALA A 134 -11.78 9.39 1.99
N TRP A 135 -12.03 8.44 1.09
CA TRP A 135 -10.98 7.60 0.52
C TRP A 135 -9.96 8.42 -0.30
N ALA A 136 -10.42 9.30 -1.17
CA ALA A 136 -9.55 10.17 -1.98
C ALA A 136 -8.71 11.14 -1.12
N LYS A 137 -9.26 11.61 0.02
CA LYS A 137 -8.52 12.40 1.00
C LYS A 137 -7.40 11.59 1.64
N GLY A 138 -7.64 10.31 1.94
CA GLY A 138 -6.62 9.39 2.47
C GLY A 138 -5.38 9.32 1.58
N CYS A 139 -5.55 9.20 0.25
CA CYS A 139 -4.45 9.23 -0.71
C CYS A 139 -3.63 10.52 -0.58
N LYS A 140 -4.30 11.67 -0.58
CA LYS A 140 -3.64 12.99 -0.51
C LYS A 140 -2.88 13.20 0.80
N ASP A 141 -3.45 12.79 1.92
CA ASP A 141 -2.85 12.98 3.24
C ASP A 141 -1.64 12.05 3.46
N CYS A 142 -1.64 10.87 2.83
CA CYS A 142 -0.49 9.97 2.81
C CYS A 142 0.63 10.55 1.93
N HIS A 143 0.31 10.96 0.71
CA HIS A 143 1.30 11.47 -0.26
C HIS A 143 2.03 12.71 0.25
N LYS A 144 1.39 13.59 0.98
CA LYS A 144 2.04 14.80 1.54
C LYS A 144 3.24 14.50 2.46
N GLN A 145 3.27 13.33 3.07
CA GLN A 145 4.29 12.96 4.07
C GLN A 145 5.24 11.89 3.55
N PHE A 146 4.79 11.02 2.66
CA PHE A 146 5.48 9.78 2.31
C PHE A 146 5.83 9.64 0.83
N LYS A 147 5.46 10.61 -0.01
CA LYS A 147 5.71 10.56 -1.45
C LYS A 147 6.22 11.90 -1.97
N ASP A 148 7.28 11.83 -2.82
CA ASP A 148 7.75 12.94 -3.65
C ASP A 148 6.91 13.07 -4.93
#